data_5e48fbe359fe25c0900cb89347971962
#
_entry.id   5e48fbe359fe25c0900cb89347971962
#
_cell.length_a   1.000
_cell.length_b   1.000
_cell.length_c   1.000
_cell.angle_alpha   90.00
_cell.angle_beta   90.00
_cell.angle_gamma   90.00
#
_symmetry.space_group_name_H-M   'P 1'
#
loop_
_entity.id
_entity.type
_entity.pdbx_description
1 polymer ?
#
loop_
_entity_poly.entity_id
_entity_poly.type
_entity_poly.pdbx_seq_one_letter_code
_entity_poly.pdbx_strand_id
1 'polypeptide(L)'
;MSKIIKPGEDILFMKVGTHANESLEEIIERKQVEIDAAGFALWGYGGNTCHPLTMVQPFARDAVERGNQIHLCMEPMVSNHFAVTERATRYSVDGVNWEEIDPAINVIGSRYALAIKDLKQREFELPLAQTQVAVGNSKGRRGDRYIQGRVDKACLEVVGPPDGPEDPEGKIVPIGLVAEVVDPYAVIVRD
;
A
#
# COMPACT_ATOMS: atom_id res chain seq x y z
N MET A 1 18.73 -6.08 -14.19
CA MET A 1 17.76 -5.82 -13.12
C MET A 1 16.39 -6.29 -13.58
N SER A 2 15.80 -7.26 -12.92
CA SER A 2 14.39 -7.55 -13.17
C SER A 2 13.59 -6.31 -12.77
N LYS A 3 12.85 -5.72 -13.70
CA LYS A 3 11.87 -4.67 -13.36
C LYS A 3 10.88 -5.29 -12.40
N ILE A 4 10.82 -4.78 -11.18
CA ILE A 4 9.90 -5.23 -10.15
C ILE A 4 8.44 -4.97 -10.58
N ILE A 5 8.25 -3.96 -11.44
CA ILE A 5 6.95 -3.52 -11.92
C ILE A 5 6.97 -3.49 -13.44
N LYS A 6 5.98 -4.14 -14.06
CA LYS A 6 5.85 -4.28 -15.52
C LYS A 6 4.49 -3.77 -15.99
N PRO A 7 4.36 -3.35 -17.26
CA PRO A 7 3.06 -3.07 -17.84
C PRO A 7 2.08 -4.25 -17.67
N GLY A 8 0.84 -3.95 -17.31
CA GLY A 8 -0.21 -4.91 -17.00
C GLY A 8 -0.27 -5.35 -15.54
N GLU A 9 0.68 -4.96 -14.71
CA GLU A 9 0.65 -5.24 -13.27
C GLU A 9 -0.17 -4.20 -12.51
N ASP A 10 -0.71 -4.65 -11.39
CA ASP A 10 -1.48 -3.84 -10.44
C ASP A 10 -0.61 -3.50 -9.24
N ILE A 11 -0.60 -2.26 -8.83
CA ILE A 11 0.13 -1.78 -7.66
C ILE A 11 -0.78 -0.96 -6.74
N LEU A 12 -0.50 -1.05 -5.46
CA LEU A 12 -1.03 -0.14 -4.46
C LEU A 12 0.09 0.83 -4.08
N PHE A 13 -0.13 2.11 -4.33
CA PHE A 13 0.82 3.17 -3.97
C PHE A 13 0.44 3.78 -2.63
N MET A 14 1.44 4.05 -1.79
CA MET A 14 1.26 4.72 -0.51
C MET A 14 2.47 5.59 -0.17
N LYS A 15 2.21 6.81 0.32
CA LYS A 15 3.22 7.60 1.02
C LYS A 15 3.26 7.17 2.48
N VAL A 16 4.44 6.89 2.99
CA VAL A 16 4.64 6.40 4.36
C VAL A 16 5.49 7.37 5.14
N GLY A 17 4.95 7.88 6.25
CA GLY A 17 5.72 8.62 7.23
C GLY A 17 6.60 7.69 8.05
N THR A 18 7.91 7.87 7.98
CA THR A 18 8.80 7.26 8.96
C THR A 18 8.75 8.08 10.24
N HIS A 19 8.46 7.44 11.36
CA HIS A 19 8.52 8.11 12.67
C HIS A 19 9.95 8.55 12.95
N ALA A 20 10.10 9.71 13.58
CA ALA A 20 11.37 10.42 13.74
C ALA A 20 12.52 9.63 14.41
N ASN A 21 12.23 8.45 14.98
CA ASN A 21 13.18 7.63 15.72
C ASN A 21 13.25 6.17 15.26
N GLU A 22 12.62 5.81 14.14
CA GLU A 22 12.62 4.43 13.64
C GLU A 22 13.18 4.40 12.22
N SER A 23 14.23 3.60 11.99
CA SER A 23 14.78 3.40 10.66
C SER A 23 13.89 2.45 9.82
N LEU A 24 14.07 2.47 8.50
CA LEU A 24 13.39 1.52 7.61
C LEU A 24 13.75 0.07 7.96
N GLU A 25 14.99 -0.18 8.38
CA GLU A 25 15.44 -1.51 8.79
C GLU A 25 14.70 -1.99 10.03
N GLU A 26 14.54 -1.15 11.04
CA GLU A 26 13.78 -1.47 12.26
C GLU A 26 12.31 -1.77 11.96
N ILE A 27 11.70 -1.02 11.04
CA ILE A 27 10.32 -1.27 10.59
C ILE A 27 10.21 -2.64 9.90
N ILE A 28 11.15 -2.94 9.01
CA ILE A 28 11.19 -4.23 8.29
C ILE A 28 11.37 -5.38 9.25
N GLU A 29 12.32 -5.30 10.17
CA GLU A 29 12.59 -6.33 11.18
C GLU A 29 11.37 -6.59 12.05
N ARG A 30 10.73 -5.53 12.54
CA ARG A 30 9.52 -5.64 13.35
C ARG A 30 8.37 -6.33 12.59
N LYS A 31 8.14 -5.96 11.35
CA LYS A 31 7.11 -6.59 10.52
C LYS A 31 7.47 -8.01 10.10
N GLN A 32 8.74 -8.31 9.93
CA GLN A 32 9.19 -9.67 9.64
C GLN A 32 8.91 -10.62 10.81
N VAL A 33 9.10 -10.16 12.04
CA VAL A 33 8.72 -10.94 13.24
C VAL A 33 7.22 -11.26 13.24
N GLU A 34 6.37 -10.31 12.87
CA GLU A 34 4.94 -10.55 12.74
C GLU A 34 4.63 -11.61 11.65
N ILE A 35 5.27 -11.48 10.48
CA ILE A 35 5.10 -12.42 9.36
C ILE A 35 5.55 -13.83 9.75
N ASP A 36 6.67 -13.96 10.42
CA ASP A 36 7.21 -15.25 10.85
C ASP A 36 6.30 -15.93 11.87
N ALA A 37 5.67 -15.16 12.75
CA ALA A 37 4.80 -15.68 13.79
C ALA A 37 3.37 -15.99 13.31
N ALA A 38 2.78 -15.11 12.47
CA ALA A 38 1.37 -15.16 12.10
C ALA A 38 1.13 -15.49 10.62
N GLY A 39 2.17 -15.53 9.79
CA GLY A 39 2.10 -15.76 8.35
C GLY A 39 1.85 -14.50 7.52
N PHE A 40 1.50 -13.39 8.16
CA PHE A 40 1.33 -12.06 7.55
C PHE A 40 1.52 -10.98 8.62
N ALA A 41 1.69 -9.76 8.16
CA ALA A 41 1.65 -8.58 9.03
C ALA A 41 0.49 -7.67 8.64
N LEU A 42 0.07 -6.81 9.55
CA LEU A 42 -0.87 -5.73 9.26
C LEU A 42 -0.13 -4.41 9.17
N TRP A 43 -0.33 -3.73 8.05
CA TRP A 43 0.23 -2.42 7.77
C TRP A 43 -0.86 -1.36 7.88
N GLY A 44 -0.69 -0.41 8.80
CA GLY A 44 -1.67 0.67 9.01
C GLY A 44 -1.93 1.47 7.73
N TYR A 45 -3.21 1.66 7.40
CA TYR A 45 -3.64 2.30 6.17
C TYR A 45 -4.79 3.27 6.45
N GLY A 46 -4.55 4.55 6.31
CA GLY A 46 -5.60 5.57 6.42
C GLY A 46 -6.53 5.55 5.20
N GLY A 47 -7.82 5.73 5.37
CA GLY A 47 -8.85 5.50 4.38
C GLY A 47 -9.39 6.72 3.63
N ASN A 48 -8.72 7.87 3.63
CA ASN A 48 -9.34 9.10 3.12
C ASN A 48 -9.40 9.20 1.59
N THR A 49 -8.41 8.69 0.87
CA THR A 49 -8.31 8.84 -0.59
C THR A 49 -8.55 7.55 -1.36
N CYS A 50 -8.28 6.41 -0.76
CA CYS A 50 -8.50 5.10 -1.35
C CYS A 50 -9.13 4.18 -0.29
N HIS A 51 -10.45 4.05 -0.31
CA HIS A 51 -11.18 3.35 0.74
C HIS A 51 -10.85 1.84 0.74
N PRO A 52 -10.40 1.28 1.88
CA PRO A 52 -9.89 -0.09 1.93
C PRO A 52 -10.91 -1.15 1.52
N LEU A 53 -12.14 -1.07 2.00
CA LEU A 53 -13.14 -2.11 1.76
C LEU A 53 -13.88 -1.98 0.43
N THR A 54 -14.06 -0.76 -0.07
CA THR A 54 -14.83 -0.52 -1.31
C THR A 54 -13.96 -0.32 -2.54
N MET A 55 -12.68 -0.06 -2.36
CA MET A 55 -11.71 0.14 -3.45
C MET A 55 -10.58 -0.88 -3.43
N VAL A 56 -9.86 -1.00 -2.32
CA VAL A 56 -8.66 -1.87 -2.25
C VAL A 56 -9.03 -3.35 -2.33
N GLN A 57 -10.01 -3.81 -1.57
CA GLN A 57 -10.38 -5.23 -1.59
C GLN A 57 -10.86 -5.72 -2.97
N PRO A 58 -11.82 -5.06 -3.65
CA PRO A 58 -12.22 -5.48 -5.00
C PRO A 58 -11.06 -5.43 -5.99
N PHE A 59 -10.27 -4.38 -5.96
CA PHE A 59 -9.08 -4.23 -6.79
C PHE A 59 -8.09 -5.38 -6.62
N ALA A 60 -7.79 -5.75 -5.37
CA ALA A 60 -6.86 -6.83 -5.07
C ALA A 60 -7.41 -8.20 -5.50
N ARG A 61 -8.69 -8.46 -5.27
CA ARG A 61 -9.33 -9.70 -5.71
C ARG A 61 -9.32 -9.85 -7.23
N ASP A 62 -9.71 -8.81 -7.95
CA ASP A 62 -9.70 -8.80 -9.41
C ASP A 62 -8.29 -9.05 -9.98
N ALA A 63 -7.26 -8.46 -9.38
CA ALA A 63 -5.89 -8.67 -9.80
C ALA A 63 -5.45 -10.13 -9.58
N VAL A 64 -5.73 -10.69 -8.42
CA VAL A 64 -5.39 -12.08 -8.09
C VAL A 64 -6.17 -13.08 -8.97
N GLU A 65 -7.44 -12.82 -9.26
CA GLU A 65 -8.24 -13.63 -10.20
C GLU A 65 -7.67 -13.62 -11.61
N ARG A 66 -7.04 -12.53 -12.03
CA ARG A 66 -6.29 -12.42 -13.29
C ARG A 66 -4.90 -13.06 -13.25
N GLY A 67 -4.49 -13.63 -12.11
CA GLY A 67 -3.19 -14.23 -11.89
C GLY A 67 -2.07 -13.23 -11.58
N ASN A 68 -2.42 -11.99 -11.25
CA ASN A 68 -1.45 -10.95 -10.87
C ASN A 68 -1.24 -10.93 -9.36
N GLN A 69 -0.01 -10.62 -8.98
CA GLN A 69 0.36 -10.31 -7.60
C GLN A 69 0.24 -8.81 -7.38
N ILE A 70 -0.26 -8.41 -6.20
CA ILE A 70 -0.34 -6.99 -5.84
C ILE A 70 0.88 -6.59 -5.04
N HIS A 71 1.59 -5.60 -5.53
CA HIS A 71 2.69 -4.98 -4.81
C HIS A 71 2.25 -3.67 -4.15
N LEU A 72 2.51 -3.55 -2.85
CA LEU A 72 2.44 -2.27 -2.14
C LEU A 72 3.77 -1.55 -2.33
N CYS A 73 3.76 -0.46 -3.09
CA CYS A 73 4.92 0.38 -3.33
C CYS A 73 4.84 1.63 -2.47
N MET A 74 5.82 1.83 -1.61
CA MET A 74 5.80 2.88 -0.60
C MET A 74 6.90 3.90 -0.84
N GLU A 75 6.48 5.18 -0.92
CA GLU A 75 7.35 6.35 -0.93
C GLU A 75 7.59 6.79 0.53
N PRO A 76 8.83 6.65 1.07
CA PRO A 76 9.11 7.09 2.42
C PRO A 76 9.14 8.61 2.51
N MET A 77 8.49 9.13 3.55
CA MET A 77 8.47 10.55 3.87
C MET A 77 8.89 10.76 5.33
N VAL A 78 9.60 11.84 5.60
CA VAL A 78 9.87 12.26 6.97
C VAL A 78 8.58 12.80 7.58
N SER A 79 8.11 12.20 8.66
CA SER A 79 6.92 12.62 9.39
C SER A 79 7.26 12.89 10.84
N ASN A 80 6.86 14.07 11.33
CA ASN A 80 6.94 14.43 12.75
C ASN A 80 5.65 14.07 13.51
N HIS A 81 4.76 13.31 12.89
CA HIS A 81 3.49 12.96 13.50
C HIS A 81 3.66 11.73 14.40
N PHE A 82 3.42 11.95 15.70
CA PHE A 82 3.30 10.87 16.68
C PHE A 82 1.82 10.64 16.95
N ALA A 83 1.26 9.61 16.37
CA ALA A 83 -0.02 9.11 16.84
C ALA A 83 0.26 8.12 17.97
N VAL A 84 0.02 8.53 19.20
CA VAL A 84 -0.09 7.58 20.32
C VAL A 84 -1.49 7.03 20.27
N THR A 85 -1.60 5.78 19.95
CA THR A 85 -2.90 5.11 19.82
C THR A 85 -2.81 3.70 20.35
N GLU A 86 -3.94 3.21 20.79
CA GLU A 86 -4.05 1.86 21.31
C GLU A 86 -3.83 0.84 20.18
N ARG A 87 -3.27 -0.30 20.56
CA ARG A 87 -3.09 -1.43 19.66
C ARG A 87 -4.44 -2.01 19.30
N ALA A 88 -4.69 -2.21 18.02
CA ALA A 88 -5.87 -2.93 17.58
C ALA A 88 -5.82 -4.40 17.99
N THR A 89 -6.94 -4.95 18.43
CA THR A 89 -7.07 -6.33 18.90
C THR A 89 -7.97 -7.18 18.01
N ARG A 90 -8.78 -6.53 17.16
CA ARG A 90 -9.74 -7.19 16.28
C ARG A 90 -9.68 -6.60 14.88
N TYR A 91 -9.96 -7.43 13.89
CA TYR A 91 -10.12 -6.99 12.51
C TYR A 91 -11.40 -7.55 11.88
N SER A 92 -11.86 -6.90 10.84
CA SER A 92 -13.01 -7.34 10.05
C SER A 92 -12.78 -7.07 8.56
N VAL A 93 -13.18 -8.03 7.73
CA VAL A 93 -13.16 -7.91 6.28
C VAL A 93 -14.40 -7.20 5.75
N ASP A 94 -15.51 -7.28 6.46
CA ASP A 94 -16.83 -6.80 6.03
C ASP A 94 -17.44 -5.72 6.95
N GLY A 95 -16.79 -5.46 8.10
CA GLY A 95 -17.27 -4.54 9.12
C GLY A 95 -18.35 -5.13 10.04
N VAL A 96 -18.76 -6.37 9.84
CA VAL A 96 -19.81 -7.07 10.60
C VAL A 96 -19.23 -8.22 11.42
N ASN A 97 -18.47 -9.10 10.76
CA ASN A 97 -17.82 -10.24 11.38
C ASN A 97 -16.41 -9.86 11.82
N TRP A 98 -16.13 -10.05 13.11
CA TRP A 98 -14.87 -9.64 13.73
C TRP A 98 -14.08 -10.84 14.21
N GLU A 99 -12.80 -10.83 13.89
CA GLU A 99 -11.82 -11.83 14.31
C GLU A 99 -10.75 -11.20 15.20
N GLU A 100 -10.14 -12.00 16.05
CA GLU A 100 -9.03 -11.56 16.88
C GLU A 100 -7.76 -11.43 16.02
N ILE A 101 -7.01 -10.36 16.26
CA ILE A 101 -5.68 -10.19 15.69
C ILE A 101 -4.69 -11.02 16.48
N ASP A 102 -3.86 -11.79 15.78
CA ASP A 102 -2.78 -12.54 16.40
C ASP A 102 -1.97 -11.62 17.35
N PRO A 103 -1.68 -12.05 18.58
CA PRO A 103 -0.92 -11.26 19.54
C PRO A 103 0.46 -10.80 19.04
N ALA A 104 1.06 -11.52 18.09
CA ALA A 104 2.32 -11.16 17.48
C ALA A 104 2.22 -9.96 16.54
N ILE A 105 1.02 -9.66 16.01
CA ILE A 105 0.79 -8.54 15.09
C ILE A 105 0.55 -7.26 15.89
N ASN A 106 1.30 -6.22 15.52
CA ASN A 106 1.20 -4.91 16.14
C ASN A 106 0.76 -3.87 15.11
N VAL A 107 -0.52 -3.52 15.10
CA VAL A 107 -1.08 -2.42 14.32
C VAL A 107 -1.63 -1.36 15.25
N ILE A 108 -1.06 -0.16 15.16
CA ILE A 108 -1.32 0.96 16.05
C ILE A 108 -1.72 2.18 15.21
N GLY A 109 -2.68 2.94 15.69
CA GLY A 109 -2.98 4.26 15.14
C GLY A 109 -3.75 4.28 13.83
N SER A 110 -4.28 3.18 13.40
CA SER A 110 -5.05 3.10 12.18
C SER A 110 -6.40 2.43 12.41
N ARG A 111 -7.41 2.87 11.67
CA ARG A 111 -8.73 2.21 11.62
C ARG A 111 -8.80 1.14 10.54
N TYR A 112 -7.82 1.15 9.63
CA TYR A 112 -7.71 0.22 8.51
C TYR A 112 -6.28 -0.30 8.43
N ALA A 113 -6.12 -1.50 7.91
CA ALA A 113 -4.82 -2.09 7.67
C ALA A 113 -4.82 -2.92 6.40
N LEU A 114 -3.63 -3.04 5.79
CA LEU A 114 -3.37 -3.96 4.70
C LEU A 114 -2.71 -5.22 5.25
N ALA A 115 -3.13 -6.38 4.78
CA ALA A 115 -2.43 -7.63 5.05
C ALA A 115 -1.27 -7.77 4.08
N ILE A 116 -0.06 -7.85 4.61
CA ILE A 116 1.17 -7.88 3.80
C ILE A 116 2.08 -9.03 4.20
N LYS A 117 2.91 -9.44 3.27
CA LYS A 117 4.10 -10.26 3.48
C LYS A 117 5.25 -9.77 2.58
N ASP A 118 6.41 -10.39 2.69
CA ASP A 118 7.59 -10.08 1.87
C ASP A 118 7.97 -8.60 1.84
N LEU A 119 7.86 -7.92 3.00
CA LEU A 119 8.27 -6.54 3.13
C LEU A 119 9.80 -6.42 2.97
N LYS A 120 10.23 -5.64 1.99
CA LYS A 120 11.63 -5.45 1.64
C LYS A 120 11.95 -4.00 1.34
N GLN A 121 13.17 -3.61 1.68
CA GLN A 121 13.72 -2.38 1.14
C GLN A 121 14.04 -2.60 -0.35
N ARG A 122 13.45 -1.74 -1.19
CA ARG A 122 13.66 -1.72 -2.63
C ARG A 122 13.67 -0.28 -3.09
N GLU A 123 14.80 0.15 -3.60
CA GLU A 123 14.98 1.52 -4.09
C GLU A 123 14.86 1.55 -5.61
N PHE A 124 13.85 2.22 -6.09
CA PHE A 124 13.65 2.49 -7.51
C PHE A 124 12.76 3.70 -7.73
N GLU A 125 12.84 4.25 -8.92
CA GLU A 125 11.97 5.34 -9.35
C GLU A 125 10.73 4.78 -10.03
N LEU A 126 9.55 5.23 -9.57
CA LEU A 126 8.26 4.91 -10.16
C LEU A 126 7.76 6.10 -10.99
N PRO A 127 7.76 6.00 -12.33
CA PRO A 127 7.21 7.04 -13.19
C PRO A 127 5.68 6.97 -13.15
N LEU A 128 5.04 7.84 -12.39
CA LEU A 128 3.59 7.87 -12.23
C LEU A 128 2.83 8.17 -13.54
N ALA A 129 3.49 8.80 -14.52
CA ALA A 129 2.92 8.99 -15.86
C ALA A 129 2.68 7.67 -16.61
N GLN A 130 3.37 6.59 -16.21
CA GLN A 130 3.20 5.24 -16.76
C GLN A 130 2.17 4.40 -16.00
N THR A 131 1.39 5.04 -15.14
CA THR A 131 0.32 4.41 -14.38
C THR A 131 -1.01 5.11 -14.59
N GLN A 132 -2.09 4.40 -14.33
CA GLN A 132 -3.43 4.98 -14.29
C GLN A 132 -4.18 4.49 -13.06
N VAL A 133 -5.11 5.31 -12.58
CA VAL A 133 -6.00 4.94 -11.47
C VAL A 133 -6.90 3.79 -11.90
N ALA A 134 -6.93 2.73 -11.12
CA ALA A 134 -7.62 1.49 -11.46
C ALA A 134 -9.06 1.42 -10.93
N VAL A 135 -9.42 2.26 -9.96
CA VAL A 135 -10.70 2.16 -9.24
C VAL A 135 -11.33 3.51 -8.95
N GLY A 136 -12.62 3.52 -8.65
CA GLY A 136 -13.35 4.69 -8.20
C GLY A 136 -13.68 5.70 -9.30
N ASN A 137 -14.06 6.90 -8.88
CA ASN A 137 -14.50 7.97 -9.79
C ASN A 137 -13.35 8.53 -10.65
N SER A 138 -12.12 8.31 -10.24
CA SER A 138 -10.93 8.76 -10.98
C SER A 138 -10.32 7.66 -11.86
N LYS A 139 -11.01 6.52 -12.02
CA LYS A 139 -10.54 5.42 -12.86
C LYS A 139 -10.15 5.90 -14.26
N GLY A 140 -8.97 5.47 -14.72
CA GLY A 140 -8.42 5.84 -16.02
C GLY A 140 -7.61 7.15 -16.00
N ARG A 141 -7.66 7.92 -14.91
CA ARG A 141 -6.83 9.12 -14.77
C ARG A 141 -5.37 8.73 -14.61
N ARG A 142 -4.48 9.42 -15.33
CA ARG A 142 -3.04 9.20 -15.24
C ARG A 142 -2.53 9.40 -13.81
N GLY A 143 -1.67 8.52 -13.31
CA GLY A 143 -1.25 8.48 -11.92
C GLY A 143 -0.58 9.76 -11.45
N ASP A 144 0.27 10.37 -12.27
CA ASP A 144 0.94 11.63 -11.95
C ASP A 144 0.00 12.85 -11.88
N ARG A 145 -1.16 12.76 -12.52
CA ARG A 145 -2.20 13.77 -12.43
C ARG A 145 -3.15 13.56 -11.26
N TYR A 146 -3.21 12.34 -10.77
CA TYR A 146 -4.03 11.99 -9.61
C TYR A 146 -3.29 12.14 -8.28
N ILE A 147 -2.06 11.67 -8.20
CA ILE A 147 -1.24 11.72 -6.97
C ILE A 147 -0.60 13.09 -6.84
N GLN A 148 -1.38 14.05 -6.40
CA GLN A 148 -0.99 15.43 -6.16
C GLN A 148 -1.53 15.94 -4.83
N GLY A 149 -0.84 16.90 -4.24
CA GLY A 149 -1.28 17.55 -3.01
C GLY A 149 -1.47 16.57 -1.85
N ARG A 150 -2.71 16.42 -1.40
CA ARG A 150 -3.06 15.56 -0.25
C ARG A 150 -3.31 14.10 -0.61
N VAL A 151 -3.29 13.75 -1.89
CA VAL A 151 -3.46 12.36 -2.30
C VAL A 151 -2.18 11.58 -1.99
N ASP A 152 -2.29 10.66 -1.06
CA ASP A 152 -1.17 9.89 -0.52
C ASP A 152 -1.30 8.37 -0.78
N LYS A 153 -2.40 7.93 -1.39
CA LYS A 153 -2.69 6.52 -1.68
C LYS A 153 -3.46 6.37 -2.98
N ALA A 154 -3.17 5.32 -3.73
CA ALA A 154 -3.92 4.98 -4.95
C ALA A 154 -3.81 3.49 -5.30
N CYS A 155 -4.88 2.94 -5.86
CA CYS A 155 -4.84 1.69 -6.61
C CYS A 155 -4.51 2.02 -8.07
N LEU A 156 -3.38 1.54 -8.56
CA LEU A 156 -2.86 1.87 -9.88
C LEU A 156 -2.67 0.62 -10.73
N GLU A 157 -2.87 0.78 -12.02
CA GLU A 157 -2.46 -0.15 -13.05
C GLU A 157 -1.26 0.43 -13.79
N VAL A 158 -0.24 -0.38 -14.02
CA VAL A 158 0.93 0.00 -14.81
C VAL A 158 0.59 -0.17 -16.29
N VAL A 159 0.54 0.93 -17.03
CA VAL A 159 0.15 0.92 -18.45
C VAL A 159 1.36 1.04 -19.39
N GLY A 160 2.52 1.37 -18.87
CA GLY A 160 3.73 1.58 -19.64
C GLY A 160 3.92 3.02 -20.12
N PRO A 161 4.91 3.27 -20.97
CA PRO A 161 5.17 4.59 -21.50
C PRO A 161 3.93 5.18 -22.20
N PRO A 162 3.62 6.46 -21.98
CA PRO A 162 2.51 7.10 -22.66
C PRO A 162 2.74 7.09 -24.17
N ASP A 163 1.66 6.89 -24.93
CA ASP A 163 1.69 7.08 -26.37
C ASP A 163 1.88 8.57 -26.67
N GLY A 164 2.98 8.92 -27.28
CA GLY A 164 3.31 10.30 -27.62
C GLY A 164 4.68 10.75 -27.11
N PRO A 165 5.04 12.02 -27.31
CA PRO A 165 6.29 12.54 -26.79
C PRO A 165 6.31 12.44 -25.25
N GLU A 166 7.47 12.09 -24.71
CA GLU A 166 7.68 12.07 -23.26
C GLU A 166 7.21 13.41 -22.66
N ASP A 167 6.38 13.32 -21.64
CA ASP A 167 6.01 14.49 -20.84
C ASP A 167 7.18 14.76 -19.86
N PRO A 168 8.04 15.76 -20.12
CA PRO A 168 9.17 16.02 -19.25
C PRO A 168 8.76 16.48 -17.85
N GLU A 169 7.50 16.83 -17.65
CA GLU A 169 6.91 17.19 -16.36
C GLU A 169 6.21 16.00 -15.66
N GLY A 170 6.28 14.81 -16.24
CA GLY A 170 5.74 13.60 -15.64
C GLY A 170 6.37 13.34 -14.27
N LYS A 171 5.52 13.20 -13.23
CA LYS A 171 6.00 13.00 -11.86
C LYS A 171 6.64 11.61 -11.69
N ILE A 172 7.85 11.59 -11.16
CA ILE A 172 8.56 10.39 -10.73
C ILE A 172 8.64 10.40 -9.20
N VAL A 173 8.32 9.28 -8.56
CA VAL A 173 8.41 9.16 -7.10
C VAL A 173 9.45 8.10 -6.71
N PRO A 174 10.26 8.38 -5.67
CA PRO A 174 11.20 7.38 -5.15
C PRO A 174 10.44 6.37 -4.30
N ILE A 175 10.54 5.10 -4.65
CA ILE A 175 10.05 3.99 -3.83
C ILE A 175 11.19 3.48 -2.97
N GLY A 176 10.93 3.26 -1.69
CA GLY A 176 11.91 2.75 -0.73
C GLY A 176 11.54 1.39 -0.13
N LEU A 177 10.25 1.09 -0.05
CA LEU A 177 9.73 -0.15 0.50
C LEU A 177 8.74 -0.80 -0.46
N VAL A 178 8.79 -2.11 -0.56
CA VAL A 178 7.82 -2.92 -1.30
C VAL A 178 7.38 -4.11 -0.47
N ALA A 179 6.09 -4.36 -0.45
CA ALA A 179 5.50 -5.56 0.15
C ALA A 179 4.53 -6.23 -0.83
N GLU A 180 4.25 -7.50 -0.61
CA GLU A 180 3.15 -8.20 -1.26
C GLU A 180 1.87 -8.03 -0.44
N VAL A 181 0.78 -7.63 -1.08
CA VAL A 181 -0.55 -7.58 -0.45
C VAL A 181 -1.22 -8.94 -0.61
N VAL A 182 -1.63 -9.54 0.51
CA VAL A 182 -2.16 -10.90 0.55
C VAL A 182 -3.54 -10.94 1.20
N ASP A 183 -4.31 -12.00 0.91
CA ASP A 183 -5.62 -12.20 1.54
C ASP A 183 -5.53 -12.08 3.09
N PRO A 184 -6.42 -11.30 3.73
CA PRO A 184 -7.65 -10.66 3.27
C PRO A 184 -7.49 -9.25 2.63
N TYR A 185 -6.35 -8.88 2.18
CA TYR A 185 -5.93 -7.65 1.48
C TYR A 185 -6.05 -6.38 2.32
N ALA A 186 -7.26 -5.97 2.64
CA ALA A 186 -7.52 -4.79 3.45
C ALA A 186 -8.62 -5.08 4.47
N VAL A 187 -8.44 -4.62 5.69
CA VAL A 187 -9.34 -4.88 6.81
C VAL A 187 -9.63 -3.60 7.60
N ILE A 188 -10.77 -3.58 8.28
CA ILE A 188 -11.03 -2.63 9.36
C ILE A 188 -10.41 -3.19 10.63
N VAL A 189 -9.80 -2.35 11.44
CA VAL A 189 -9.21 -2.73 12.71
C VAL A 189 -9.77 -1.89 13.85
N ARG A 190 -9.86 -2.47 15.03
CA ARG A 190 -10.27 -1.80 16.27
C ARG A 190 -9.68 -2.46 17.50
N ASP A 191 -9.70 -1.78 18.61
CA ASP A 191 -9.43 -2.27 19.96
C ASP A 191 -10.52 -3.17 20.52
#